data_9a6b7fedfc10f6e739242139895074f1
#
_entry.id   9a6b7fedfc10f6e739242139895074f1
#
_cell.length_a   1.000
_cell.length_b   1.000
_cell.length_c   1.000
_cell.angle_alpha   90.00
_cell.angle_beta   90.00
_cell.angle_gamma   90.00
#
_symmetry.space_group_name_H-M   'P 1'
#
loop_
_entity.id
_entity.type
_entity.pdbx_description
1 polymer ?
#
loop_
_entity_poly.entity_id
_entity_poly.type
_entity_poly.pdbx_seq_one_letter_code
_entity_poly.pdbx_strand_id
1 'polypeptide(L)'
;DLYAETQFHFGQLDLDAYKVLVISAHPEYWSQEMYFRLKAWVFERGGKLMYLGGNGLNCAVEFLDDSTITVRNTSSGGSSSDMAKIGKESRLDVYYESEASLLGVRCTEEGIMTGAPYRAIDTSHWIFDGTGLADGDIFGERCLHMRCPGGASGHETDKMSPSSPPGTRLLAKGLNPDE
;
A
#
# COMPACT_ATOMS: atom_id res chain seq x y z
N ASP A 1 -18.46 -12.34 5.82
CA ASP A 1 -17.89 -13.49 5.13
C ASP A 1 -16.36 -13.41 5.21
N LEU A 2 -15.69 -14.56 5.16
CA LEU A 2 -14.23 -14.64 5.08
C LEU A 2 -13.86 -15.23 3.73
N TYR A 3 -12.84 -14.65 3.10
CA TYR A 3 -12.31 -15.13 1.84
C TYR A 3 -10.80 -15.29 1.94
N ALA A 4 -10.28 -16.33 1.30
CA ALA A 4 -8.86 -16.52 1.11
C ALA A 4 -8.40 -15.77 -0.15
N GLU A 5 -7.12 -15.42 -0.23
CA GLU A 5 -6.53 -14.78 -1.41
C GLU A 5 -6.68 -15.63 -2.67
N THR A 6 -6.61 -16.96 -2.54
CA THR A 6 -6.91 -17.90 -3.64
C THR A 6 -8.30 -17.70 -4.22
N GLN A 7 -9.30 -17.47 -3.37
CA GLN A 7 -10.67 -17.21 -3.83
C GLN A 7 -10.76 -15.88 -4.60
N PHE A 8 -9.99 -14.88 -4.20
CA PHE A 8 -9.90 -13.64 -4.94
C PHE A 8 -9.16 -13.82 -6.27
N HIS A 9 -8.03 -14.53 -6.26
CA HIS A 9 -7.28 -14.85 -7.47
C HIS A 9 -8.15 -15.58 -8.50
N PHE A 10 -8.85 -16.63 -8.10
CA PHE A 10 -9.71 -17.42 -8.99
C PHE A 10 -11.10 -16.80 -9.26
N GLY A 11 -11.37 -15.59 -8.78
CA GLY A 11 -12.61 -14.86 -9.08
C GLY A 11 -13.84 -15.33 -8.33
N GLN A 12 -13.67 -16.01 -7.23
CA GLN A 12 -14.76 -16.46 -6.38
C GLN A 12 -15.26 -15.39 -5.41
N LEU A 13 -14.51 -14.31 -5.23
CA LEU A 13 -14.95 -13.13 -4.47
C LEU A 13 -15.70 -12.18 -5.41
N ASP A 14 -16.98 -11.99 -5.18
CA ASP A 14 -17.78 -11.00 -5.88
C ASP A 14 -17.59 -9.62 -5.24
N LEU A 15 -16.76 -8.79 -5.84
CA LEU A 15 -16.50 -7.44 -5.37
C LEU A 15 -17.73 -6.53 -5.47
N ASP A 16 -18.66 -6.78 -6.39
CA ASP A 16 -19.85 -5.96 -6.58
C ASP A 16 -20.87 -6.13 -5.46
N ALA A 17 -20.73 -7.18 -4.65
CA ALA A 17 -21.50 -7.35 -3.43
C ALA A 17 -21.14 -6.32 -2.34
N TYR A 18 -20.03 -5.59 -2.50
CA TYR A 18 -19.51 -4.67 -1.49
C TYR A 18 -19.48 -3.23 -2.00
N LYS A 19 -19.75 -2.27 -1.10
CA LYS A 19 -19.65 -0.84 -1.39
C LYS A 19 -18.23 -0.31 -1.24
N VAL A 20 -17.47 -0.88 -0.33
CA VAL A 20 -16.10 -0.48 0.00
C VAL A 20 -15.29 -1.74 0.26
N LEU A 21 -14.13 -1.82 -0.35
CA LEU A 21 -13.10 -2.79 0.01
C LEU A 21 -12.06 -2.09 0.88
N VAL A 22 -11.74 -2.67 2.02
CA VAL A 22 -10.67 -2.20 2.90
C VAL A 22 -9.51 -3.18 2.83
N ILE A 23 -8.35 -2.67 2.44
CA ILE A 23 -7.08 -3.40 2.50
C ILE A 23 -6.29 -2.80 3.66
N SER A 24 -5.85 -3.62 4.60
CA SER A 24 -5.16 -3.14 5.80
C SER A 24 -3.89 -3.92 6.10
N ALA A 25 -3.07 -3.34 6.96
CA ALA A 25 -1.73 -3.80 7.34
C ALA A 25 -0.78 -3.84 6.12
N HIS A 26 -0.14 -4.97 5.84
CA HIS A 26 0.88 -5.12 4.81
C HIS A 26 0.45 -6.16 3.77
N PRO A 27 -0.45 -5.83 2.83
CA PRO A 27 -0.92 -6.73 1.78
C PRO A 27 0.09 -6.78 0.63
N GLU A 28 1.28 -7.30 0.89
CA GLU A 28 2.47 -7.17 0.05
C GLU A 28 2.41 -8.01 -1.23
N TYR A 29 1.88 -9.25 -1.14
CA TYR A 29 1.99 -10.27 -2.19
C TYR A 29 0.71 -10.39 -3.01
N TRP A 30 0.78 -10.03 -4.30
CA TRP A 30 -0.40 -10.00 -5.18
C TRP A 30 -0.13 -10.68 -6.51
N SER A 31 -1.12 -11.43 -6.98
CA SER A 31 -1.08 -11.94 -8.35
C SER A 31 -1.57 -10.90 -9.35
N GLN A 32 -1.22 -11.09 -10.61
CA GLN A 32 -1.69 -10.25 -11.71
C GLN A 32 -3.22 -10.17 -11.74
N GLU A 33 -3.88 -11.31 -11.61
CA GLU A 33 -5.34 -11.45 -11.65
C GLU A 33 -6.01 -10.67 -10.53
N MET A 34 -5.48 -10.76 -9.31
CA MET A 34 -5.99 -10.01 -8.16
C MET A 34 -5.85 -8.50 -8.39
N TYR A 35 -4.69 -8.07 -8.83
CA TYR A 35 -4.40 -6.66 -9.07
C TYR A 35 -5.32 -6.05 -10.14
N PHE A 36 -5.36 -6.64 -11.33
CA PHE A 36 -6.16 -6.08 -12.42
C PHE A 36 -7.67 -6.21 -12.19
N ARG A 37 -8.12 -7.24 -11.49
CA ARG A 37 -9.52 -7.37 -11.06
C ARG A 37 -9.93 -6.26 -10.11
N LEU A 38 -9.09 -5.96 -9.11
CA LEU A 38 -9.32 -4.86 -8.20
C LEU A 38 -9.30 -3.51 -8.91
N LYS A 39 -8.31 -3.30 -9.78
CA LYS A 39 -8.19 -2.07 -10.56
C LYS A 39 -9.41 -1.82 -11.45
N ALA A 40 -9.86 -2.82 -12.18
CA ALA A 40 -11.07 -2.72 -12.99
C ALA A 40 -12.31 -2.43 -12.12
N TRP A 41 -12.41 -3.06 -10.95
CA TRP A 41 -13.52 -2.79 -10.04
C TRP A 41 -13.54 -1.33 -9.57
N VAL A 42 -12.38 -0.75 -9.25
CA VAL A 42 -12.29 0.65 -8.81
C VAL A 42 -12.58 1.62 -9.97
N PHE A 43 -11.87 1.47 -11.10
CA PHE A 43 -11.89 2.50 -12.15
C PHE A 43 -13.00 2.32 -13.18
N GLU A 44 -13.46 1.10 -13.43
CA GLU A 44 -14.46 0.83 -14.45
C GLU A 44 -15.87 0.63 -13.86
N ARG A 45 -15.94 0.06 -12.63
CA ARG A 45 -17.22 -0.25 -11.98
C ARG A 45 -17.56 0.68 -10.82
N GLY A 46 -16.68 1.64 -10.50
CA GLY A 46 -16.92 2.64 -9.45
C GLY A 46 -16.81 2.12 -8.02
N GLY A 47 -16.14 0.99 -7.83
CA GLY A 47 -15.83 0.46 -6.51
C GLY A 47 -14.99 1.42 -5.68
N LYS A 48 -15.10 1.35 -4.37
CA LYS A 48 -14.38 2.22 -3.45
C LYS A 48 -13.35 1.42 -2.68
N LEU A 49 -12.10 1.79 -2.84
CA LEU A 49 -10.96 1.18 -2.15
C LEU A 49 -10.50 2.08 -1.00
N MET A 50 -10.32 1.50 0.16
CA MET A 50 -9.63 2.11 1.29
C MET A 50 -8.40 1.27 1.61
N TYR A 51 -7.22 1.83 1.39
CA TYR A 51 -5.95 1.19 1.72
C TYR A 51 -5.39 1.82 3.01
N LEU A 52 -5.28 1.00 4.05
CA LEU A 52 -4.87 1.40 5.40
C LEU A 52 -3.63 0.59 5.82
N GLY A 53 -2.50 0.89 5.20
CA GLY A 53 -1.26 0.15 5.47
C GLY A 53 -0.07 0.74 4.76
N GLY A 54 1.02 0.00 4.76
CA GLY A 54 2.23 0.26 4.00
C GLY A 54 2.68 -0.98 3.24
N ASN A 55 3.55 -0.80 2.25
CA ASN A 55 4.09 -1.85 1.42
C ASN A 55 3.02 -2.72 0.73
N GLY A 56 1.91 -2.11 0.34
CA GLY A 56 0.80 -2.83 -0.29
C GLY A 56 1.05 -3.08 -1.77
N LEU A 57 0.63 -4.27 -2.23
CA LEU A 57 0.68 -4.68 -3.64
C LEU A 57 2.09 -4.62 -4.25
N ASN A 58 3.10 -4.71 -3.41
CA ASN A 58 4.48 -4.48 -3.81
C ASN A 58 5.07 -5.66 -4.61
N CYS A 59 4.79 -6.89 -4.18
CA CYS A 59 5.40 -8.10 -4.73
C CYS A 59 4.42 -8.89 -5.61
N ALA A 60 4.84 -9.23 -6.82
CA ALA A 60 4.12 -10.11 -7.71
C ALA A 60 4.32 -11.57 -7.31
N VAL A 61 3.23 -12.33 -7.23
CA VAL A 61 3.23 -13.77 -7.02
C VAL A 61 2.46 -14.47 -8.14
N GLU A 62 2.76 -15.74 -8.33
CA GLU A 62 2.08 -16.61 -9.27
C GLU A 62 1.42 -17.76 -8.52
N PHE A 63 0.12 -17.94 -8.67
CA PHE A 63 -0.58 -19.12 -8.17
C PHE A 63 -0.42 -20.25 -9.17
N LEU A 64 0.18 -21.34 -8.73
CA LEU A 64 0.31 -22.58 -9.53
C LEU A 64 -0.96 -23.42 -9.44
N ASP A 65 -1.61 -23.38 -8.28
CA ASP A 65 -2.88 -24.02 -7.98
C ASP A 65 -3.54 -23.33 -6.75
N ASP A 66 -4.61 -23.88 -6.23
CA ASP A 66 -5.36 -23.32 -5.10
C ASP A 66 -4.64 -23.36 -3.73
N SER A 67 -3.49 -24.00 -3.67
CA SER A 67 -2.71 -24.21 -2.45
C SER A 67 -1.22 -23.85 -2.57
N THR A 68 -0.75 -23.53 -3.79
CA THR A 68 0.67 -23.31 -4.07
C THR A 68 0.88 -21.98 -4.76
N ILE A 69 1.72 -21.14 -4.18
CA ILE A 69 2.18 -19.88 -4.81
C ILE A 69 3.69 -19.92 -5.04
N THR A 70 4.13 -19.28 -6.12
CA THR A 70 5.55 -19.01 -6.38
C THR A 70 5.84 -17.55 -6.11
N VAL A 71 6.81 -17.30 -5.24
CA VAL A 71 7.38 -15.97 -5.00
C VAL A 71 8.78 -15.97 -5.60
N ARG A 72 9.00 -15.10 -6.58
CA ARG A 72 10.28 -15.02 -7.30
C ARG A 72 11.24 -14.04 -6.64
N ASN A 73 11.54 -14.24 -5.37
CA ASN A 73 12.58 -13.46 -4.71
C ASN A 73 13.94 -14.05 -5.05
N THR A 74 14.74 -13.32 -5.80
CA THR A 74 16.05 -13.77 -6.29
C THR A 74 17.18 -13.52 -5.30
N SER A 75 16.90 -13.40 -4.02
CA SER A 75 17.94 -13.25 -3.00
C SER A 75 18.61 -14.58 -2.68
N SER A 76 19.64 -14.89 -3.38
CA SER A 76 20.62 -15.88 -2.91
C SER A 76 21.55 -15.24 -1.87
N GLY A 77 21.12 -15.21 -0.60
CA GLY A 77 22.04 -15.05 0.55
C GLY A 77 22.77 -13.71 0.74
N GLY A 78 22.29 -12.63 0.13
CA GLY A 78 22.82 -11.27 0.38
C GLY A 78 22.22 -10.64 1.65
N SER A 79 22.92 -9.65 2.22
CA SER A 79 22.36 -8.84 3.30
C SER A 79 21.20 -7.98 2.79
N SER A 80 20.32 -7.53 3.70
CA SER A 80 19.18 -6.69 3.34
C SER A 80 19.53 -5.43 2.54
N SER A 81 20.75 -4.91 2.71
CA SER A 81 21.28 -3.78 1.93
C SER A 81 21.60 -4.14 0.48
N ASP A 82 21.79 -5.42 0.17
CA ASP A 82 22.07 -5.87 -1.19
C ASP A 82 20.79 -6.24 -1.95
N MET A 83 19.71 -6.53 -1.24
CA MET A 83 18.39 -6.78 -1.84
C MET A 83 17.87 -5.56 -2.56
N ALA A 84 18.02 -4.38 -1.98
CA ALA A 84 17.71 -3.09 -2.58
C ALA A 84 18.49 -2.83 -3.87
N LYS A 85 19.78 -3.18 -3.89
CA LYS A 85 20.65 -2.98 -5.05
C LYS A 85 20.37 -3.96 -6.18
N ILE A 86 19.81 -5.09 -5.85
CA ILE A 86 19.59 -6.15 -6.83
C ILE A 86 18.27 -5.94 -7.58
N GLY A 87 17.41 -5.03 -7.14
CA GLY A 87 16.15 -4.62 -7.80
C GLY A 87 15.22 -5.82 -8.02
N LYS A 88 15.00 -6.68 -6.95
CA LYS A 88 14.89 -8.01 -7.41
C LYS A 88 14.03 -8.89 -6.56
N GLU A 89 13.40 -8.25 -5.63
CA GLU A 89 12.07 -8.69 -5.26
C GLU A 89 11.24 -8.75 -6.53
N SER A 90 10.32 -9.67 -6.61
CA SER A 90 9.37 -9.77 -7.72
C SER A 90 8.40 -8.59 -7.68
N ARG A 91 8.94 -7.38 -7.84
CA ARG A 91 8.14 -6.14 -7.74
C ARG A 91 7.05 -6.14 -8.80
N LEU A 92 5.86 -5.73 -8.40
CA LEU A 92 4.71 -5.68 -9.29
C LEU A 92 4.97 -4.77 -10.50
N ASP A 93 5.67 -3.65 -10.29
CA ASP A 93 6.02 -2.67 -11.32
C ASP A 93 7.03 -3.17 -12.36
N VAL A 94 7.80 -4.19 -12.03
CA VAL A 94 8.73 -4.84 -12.98
C VAL A 94 8.00 -5.78 -13.94
N TYR A 95 6.96 -6.44 -13.46
CA TYR A 95 6.24 -7.44 -14.25
C TYR A 95 5.00 -6.88 -14.94
N TYR A 96 4.38 -5.86 -14.37
CA TYR A 96 3.09 -5.36 -14.84
C TYR A 96 3.07 -3.83 -14.86
N GLU A 97 2.74 -3.21 -13.76
CA GLU A 97 2.73 -1.76 -13.58
C GLU A 97 2.86 -1.42 -12.09
N SER A 98 3.16 -0.17 -11.79
CA SER A 98 3.29 0.27 -10.40
C SER A 98 1.96 0.19 -9.65
N GLU A 99 2.02 -0.32 -8.43
CA GLU A 99 0.93 -0.32 -7.45
C GLU A 99 0.35 1.09 -7.21
N ALA A 100 1.18 2.13 -7.39
CA ALA A 100 0.74 3.51 -7.30
C ALA A 100 -0.36 3.87 -8.32
N SER A 101 -0.42 3.17 -9.45
CA SER A 101 -1.48 3.36 -10.46
C SER A 101 -2.87 3.03 -9.93
N LEU A 102 -2.94 2.23 -8.86
CA LEU A 102 -4.19 1.90 -8.16
C LEU A 102 -4.29 2.59 -6.81
N LEU A 103 -3.23 2.48 -5.99
CA LEU A 103 -3.25 2.95 -4.60
C LEU A 103 -3.00 4.46 -4.47
N GLY A 104 -2.42 5.10 -5.49
CA GLY A 104 -1.97 6.49 -5.43
C GLY A 104 -0.60 6.67 -4.77
N VAL A 105 -0.09 5.63 -4.14
CA VAL A 105 1.20 5.59 -3.44
C VAL A 105 1.91 4.28 -3.69
N ARG A 106 3.22 4.25 -3.46
CA ARG A 106 4.03 3.05 -3.52
C ARG A 106 5.04 3.01 -2.38
N CYS A 107 5.40 1.80 -1.97
CA CYS A 107 6.48 1.61 -1.02
C CYS A 107 7.83 1.96 -1.63
N THR A 108 8.64 2.67 -0.86
CA THR A 108 10.05 2.93 -1.15
C THR A 108 10.89 2.50 0.05
N GLU A 109 12.19 2.29 -0.16
CA GLU A 109 13.08 1.88 0.92
C GLU A 109 13.45 3.01 1.87
N GLU A 110 13.23 4.25 1.43
CA GLU A 110 13.46 5.44 2.24
C GLU A 110 12.42 5.53 3.34
N GLY A 111 12.85 5.81 4.56
CA GLY A 111 11.98 5.88 5.72
C GLY A 111 11.50 4.54 6.30
N ILE A 112 11.90 3.41 5.71
CA ILE A 112 11.56 2.08 6.23
C ILE A 112 12.05 1.92 7.68
N MET A 113 11.25 1.30 8.53
CA MET A 113 11.50 1.10 9.97
C MET A 113 11.56 2.39 10.81
N THR A 114 11.15 3.53 10.27
CA THR A 114 11.00 4.77 11.03
C THR A 114 9.54 4.97 11.44
N GLY A 115 9.31 5.70 12.52
CA GLY A 115 7.98 6.14 12.96
C GLY A 115 7.99 7.63 13.24
N ALA A 116 6.96 8.33 12.78
CA ALA A 116 6.83 9.77 12.95
C ALA A 116 5.34 10.20 13.00
N PRO A 117 5.02 11.40 13.51
CA PRO A 117 3.69 11.97 13.36
C PRO A 117 3.43 12.38 11.91
N TYR A 118 2.19 12.70 11.61
CA TYR A 118 1.77 13.32 10.36
C TYR A 118 1.67 14.84 10.49
N ARG A 119 1.92 15.53 9.39
CA ARG A 119 1.55 16.95 9.20
C ARG A 119 0.36 17.02 8.27
N ALA A 120 -0.70 17.71 8.69
CA ALA A 120 -1.83 18.03 7.81
C ALA A 120 -1.39 18.99 6.70
N ILE A 121 -1.79 18.71 5.46
CA ILE A 121 -1.39 19.49 4.26
C ILE A 121 -2.61 20.16 3.63
N ASP A 122 -3.73 19.45 3.54
CA ASP A 122 -4.95 19.97 2.90
C ASP A 122 -6.17 19.56 3.74
N THR A 123 -6.46 20.36 4.76
CA THR A 123 -7.58 20.14 5.68
C THR A 123 -8.94 20.56 5.12
N SER A 124 -8.97 21.12 3.90
CA SER A 124 -10.22 21.40 3.22
C SER A 124 -10.97 20.14 2.75
N HIS A 125 -10.33 18.99 2.81
CA HIS A 125 -10.94 17.73 2.44
C HIS A 125 -11.85 17.20 3.56
N TRP A 126 -13.01 16.66 3.20
CA TRP A 126 -14.04 16.17 4.14
C TRP A 126 -13.53 15.17 5.20
N ILE A 127 -12.42 14.47 4.92
CA ILE A 127 -11.83 13.51 5.86
C ILE A 127 -11.37 14.17 7.17
N PHE A 128 -11.13 15.48 7.13
CA PHE A 128 -10.77 16.27 8.31
C PHE A 128 -11.96 16.91 9.02
N ASP A 129 -13.18 16.75 8.50
CA ASP A 129 -14.37 17.34 9.11
C ASP A 129 -14.50 16.86 10.56
N GLY A 130 -14.69 17.82 11.47
CA GLY A 130 -14.84 17.56 12.90
C GLY A 130 -13.55 17.21 13.66
N THR A 131 -12.39 17.16 12.99
CA THR A 131 -11.11 16.88 13.66
C THR A 131 -10.54 18.11 14.40
N GLY A 132 -10.91 19.32 13.96
CA GLY A 132 -10.35 20.59 14.46
C GLY A 132 -8.93 20.89 13.97
N LEU A 133 -8.38 20.06 13.06
CA LEU A 133 -7.05 20.27 12.48
C LEU A 133 -7.08 21.36 11.40
N ALA A 134 -6.02 22.15 11.37
CA ALA A 134 -5.70 23.11 10.32
C ALA A 134 -4.46 22.68 9.52
N ASP A 135 -4.26 23.29 8.36
CA ASP A 135 -3.06 23.05 7.55
C ASP A 135 -1.80 23.38 8.36
N GLY A 136 -0.86 22.46 8.36
CA GLY A 136 0.37 22.57 9.13
C GLY A 136 0.34 21.90 10.50
N ASP A 137 -0.83 21.57 11.03
CA ASP A 137 -0.96 20.92 12.33
C ASP A 137 -0.34 19.52 12.32
N ILE A 138 0.19 19.14 13.48
CA ILE A 138 0.80 17.83 13.70
C ILE A 138 -0.22 16.94 14.42
N PHE A 139 -0.34 15.69 13.96
CA PHE A 139 -1.20 14.69 14.58
C PHE A 139 -0.60 13.28 14.47
N GLY A 140 -1.15 12.35 15.24
CA GLY A 140 -0.65 10.98 15.24
C GLY A 140 0.71 10.82 15.93
N GLU A 141 0.99 11.62 16.94
CA GLU A 141 2.26 11.61 17.69
C GLU A 141 2.46 10.35 18.53
N ARG A 142 1.36 9.62 18.81
CA ARG A 142 1.40 8.39 19.58
C ARG A 142 1.32 7.18 18.66
N CYS A 143 2.32 6.31 18.77
CA CYS A 143 2.30 5.00 18.14
C CYS A 143 2.25 3.93 19.22
N LEU A 144 1.33 2.98 19.11
CA LEU A 144 1.24 1.82 20.00
C LEU A 144 2.16 0.68 19.57
N HIS A 145 2.79 0.78 18.40
CA HIS A 145 3.64 -0.26 17.86
C HIS A 145 5.06 -0.13 18.43
N MET A 146 5.51 -1.15 19.15
CA MET A 146 6.79 -1.11 19.87
C MET A 146 8.03 -1.06 18.94
N ARG A 147 7.91 -1.51 17.68
CA ARG A 147 9.05 -1.54 16.74
C ARG A 147 9.35 -0.19 16.11
N CYS A 148 8.36 0.67 15.98
CA CYS A 148 8.49 2.00 15.37
C CYS A 148 7.91 3.06 16.31
N PRO A 149 8.55 3.33 17.44
CA PRO A 149 8.15 4.44 18.30
C PRO A 149 8.38 5.77 17.56
N GLY A 150 7.51 6.74 17.76
CA GLY A 150 7.70 8.08 17.20
C GLY A 150 6.48 8.67 16.55
N GLY A 151 5.48 7.87 16.18
CA GLY A 151 4.23 8.38 15.62
C GLY A 151 3.50 7.35 14.76
N ALA A 152 2.40 7.77 14.20
CA ALA A 152 1.47 6.90 13.47
C ALA A 152 1.87 6.65 12.01
N SER A 153 2.83 7.42 11.45
CA SER A 153 3.44 7.15 10.16
C SER A 153 4.64 6.22 10.33
N GLY A 154 4.62 5.09 9.70
CA GLY A 154 5.68 4.09 9.78
C GLY A 154 5.05 2.75 10.04
N HIS A 155 5.79 1.83 10.03
CA HIS A 155 6.95 1.01 9.88
C HIS A 155 7.47 0.89 8.44
N GLU A 156 6.58 0.72 7.47
CA GLU A 156 6.80 0.79 6.03
C GLU A 156 5.94 1.92 5.50
N THR A 157 6.55 2.87 4.83
CA THR A 157 5.87 4.07 4.37
C THR A 157 5.74 4.05 2.86
N ASP A 158 4.59 4.52 2.40
CA ASP A 158 4.31 4.65 0.98
C ASP A 158 4.30 6.13 0.57
N LYS A 159 4.76 6.42 -0.63
CA LYS A 159 4.85 7.77 -1.18
C LYS A 159 4.15 7.89 -2.53
N MET A 160 3.71 9.09 -2.83
CA MET A 160 3.30 9.42 -4.20
C MET A 160 4.48 9.24 -5.15
N SER A 161 4.18 8.84 -6.39
CA SER A 161 5.15 8.60 -7.45
C SER A 161 4.63 9.15 -8.78
N PRO A 162 5.47 9.21 -9.82
CA PRO A 162 5.00 9.57 -11.17
C PRO A 162 3.89 8.66 -11.72
N SER A 163 3.71 7.47 -11.16
CA SER A 163 2.63 6.54 -11.55
C SER A 163 1.34 6.76 -10.77
N SER A 164 1.33 7.65 -9.77
CA SER A 164 0.09 8.00 -9.05
C SER A 164 -0.94 8.60 -10.01
N PRO A 165 -2.22 8.24 -9.91
CA PRO A 165 -3.26 8.76 -10.81
C PRO A 165 -3.30 10.29 -10.82
N PRO A 166 -3.56 10.91 -11.97
CA PRO A 166 -3.79 12.35 -12.03
C PRO A 166 -4.90 12.77 -11.05
N GLY A 167 -4.66 13.84 -10.29
CA GLY A 167 -5.62 14.31 -9.29
C GLY A 167 -5.50 13.65 -7.90
N THR A 168 -4.53 12.76 -7.70
CA THR A 168 -4.20 12.28 -6.35
C THR A 168 -3.84 13.47 -5.47
N ARG A 169 -4.53 13.62 -4.32
CA ARG A 169 -4.33 14.73 -3.39
C ARG A 169 -3.52 14.26 -2.18
N LEU A 170 -2.49 15.01 -1.84
CA LEU A 170 -1.75 14.84 -0.61
C LEU A 170 -2.49 15.53 0.52
N LEU A 171 -3.08 14.77 1.42
CA LEU A 171 -3.87 15.29 2.54
C LEU A 171 -3.05 15.45 3.82
N ALA A 172 -2.12 14.55 4.02
CA ALA A 172 -1.17 14.58 5.13
C ALA A 172 0.15 13.95 4.70
N LYS A 173 1.24 14.36 5.34
CA LYS A 173 2.58 13.81 5.10
C LYS A 173 3.17 13.31 6.40
N GLY A 174 3.75 12.11 6.40
CA GLY A 174 4.60 11.62 7.48
C GLY A 174 5.84 12.50 7.64
N LEU A 175 6.30 12.67 8.85
CA LEU A 175 7.52 13.42 9.18
C LEU A 175 8.69 12.48 9.45
N ASN A 176 8.69 11.34 8.78
CA ASN A 176 9.75 10.35 8.93
C ASN A 176 11.07 10.93 8.47
N PRO A 177 12.19 10.62 9.16
CA PRO A 177 13.52 10.98 8.67
C PRO A 177 13.78 10.38 7.28
N ASP A 178 14.50 11.11 6.45
CA ASP A 178 14.91 10.70 5.10
C ASP A 178 13.76 10.63 4.06
N GLU A 179 12.64 11.29 4.33
CA GLU A 179 11.51 11.43 3.40
C GLU A 179 11.38 12.82 2.77
#